data_e85e5d82819ee1f8f3178156105670b6
#
_entry.id   e85e5d82819ee1f8f3178156105670b6
#
_cell.length_a   1.000
_cell.length_b   1.000
_cell.length_c   1.000
_cell.angle_alpha   90.00
_cell.angle_beta   90.00
_cell.angle_gamma   90.00
#
_symmetry.space_group_name_H-M   'P 1'
#
loop_
_entity.id
_entity.type
_entity.pdbx_description
1 polymer ?
#
loop_
_entity_poly.entity_id
_entity_poly.type
_entity_poly.pdbx_seq_one_letter_code
_entity_poly.pdbx_strand_id
1 'polypeptide(L)'
;MERTIGVDRARCIHCGMCLKDCIAKALEFDSEFIPRYMEDGAERCLECQHCMSICPTGALSFGGIDPDELAPVFYGSDEELLRIMLSRRSVRQFKNVSIPPEKIEKIRALLSYPPTGVNIDSLHFSIVSTKEKMNEIIETVRDRIMTSTDESPLIPMAREYYERGEDLVFRTATAMVVVAIDKERIAPSCRNVDPIIALSYLELYAHTLGLGALWCGFATATFNLFPELCDTLMIPQGFELNYVLLLGEPDVKYARVIKRDRECVTIL
;
A
#
# COMPACT_ATOMS: atom_id res chain seq x y z
N MET A 1 10.76 9.56 -12.53
CA MET A 1 10.79 9.09 -13.94
C MET A 1 10.84 10.33 -14.82
N GLU A 2 11.46 10.29 -16.00
CA GLU A 2 11.50 11.45 -16.88
C GLU A 2 10.13 11.63 -17.56
N ARG A 3 9.59 12.86 -17.58
CA ARG A 3 8.28 13.17 -18.20
C ARG A 3 8.39 13.28 -19.72
N THR A 4 8.82 12.17 -20.34
CA THR A 4 8.99 12.09 -21.79
C THR A 4 8.02 11.09 -22.39
N ILE A 5 7.48 11.37 -23.55
CA ILE A 5 6.73 10.41 -24.36
C ILE A 5 7.47 10.17 -25.68
N GLY A 6 7.47 8.92 -26.11
CA GLY A 6 7.90 8.51 -27.43
C GLY A 6 6.73 7.92 -28.20
N VAL A 7 6.68 8.12 -29.52
CA VAL A 7 5.64 7.53 -30.36
C VAL A 7 6.28 6.85 -31.56
N ASP A 8 6.14 5.55 -31.68
CA ASP A 8 6.46 4.81 -32.90
C ASP A 8 5.41 5.12 -33.97
N ARG A 9 5.81 5.93 -34.96
CA ARG A 9 4.95 6.37 -36.04
C ARG A 9 4.45 5.22 -36.93
N ALA A 10 5.22 4.14 -37.05
CA ALA A 10 4.82 2.98 -37.84
C ALA A 10 3.73 2.14 -37.17
N ARG A 11 3.69 2.18 -35.82
CA ARG A 11 2.69 1.47 -35.00
C ARG A 11 1.46 2.32 -34.67
N CYS A 12 1.60 3.65 -34.75
CA CYS A 12 0.51 4.56 -34.40
C CYS A 12 -0.62 4.52 -35.45
N ILE A 13 -1.81 4.15 -35.01
CA ILE A 13 -3.02 4.10 -35.86
C ILE A 13 -3.90 5.35 -35.73
N HIS A 14 -3.40 6.41 -35.15
CA HIS A 14 -4.05 7.74 -35.02
C HIS A 14 -5.42 7.69 -34.31
N CYS A 15 -5.69 6.70 -33.43
CA CYS A 15 -6.99 6.50 -32.81
C CYS A 15 -7.37 7.53 -31.72
N GLY A 16 -6.42 8.29 -31.21
CA GLY A 16 -6.63 9.35 -30.21
C GLY A 16 -6.98 8.85 -28.80
N MET A 17 -6.93 7.55 -28.53
CA MET A 17 -7.28 7.00 -27.21
C MET A 17 -6.39 7.57 -26.10
N CYS A 18 -5.09 7.74 -26.35
CA CYS A 18 -4.14 8.34 -25.41
C CYS A 18 -4.48 9.80 -25.04
N LEU A 19 -4.99 10.59 -26.00
CA LEU A 19 -5.45 11.95 -25.75
C LEU A 19 -6.74 11.96 -24.95
N LYS A 20 -7.68 11.09 -25.31
CA LYS A 20 -9.00 11.01 -24.68
C LYS A 20 -8.89 10.60 -23.22
N ASP A 21 -8.02 9.64 -22.92
CA ASP A 21 -7.82 9.08 -21.57
C ASP A 21 -6.97 9.99 -20.65
N CYS A 22 -6.20 10.90 -21.22
CA CYS A 22 -5.36 11.81 -20.45
C CYS A 22 -6.21 12.81 -19.65
N ILE A 23 -6.35 12.56 -18.32
CA ILE A 23 -7.12 13.44 -17.43
C ILE A 23 -6.49 14.84 -17.29
N ALA A 24 -5.16 14.93 -17.39
CA ALA A 24 -4.42 16.19 -17.34
C ALA A 24 -4.53 16.99 -18.65
N LYS A 25 -5.11 16.40 -19.70
CA LYS A 25 -5.18 17.00 -21.05
C LYS A 25 -3.82 17.52 -21.53
N ALA A 26 -2.78 16.74 -21.26
CA ALA A 26 -1.40 17.09 -21.55
C ALA A 26 -0.99 16.81 -23.01
N LEU A 27 -1.82 16.08 -23.76
CA LEU A 27 -1.50 15.60 -25.11
C LEU A 27 -2.40 16.24 -26.17
N GLU A 28 -1.81 16.48 -27.35
CA GLU A 28 -2.49 16.91 -28.58
C GLU A 28 -1.98 16.11 -29.77
N PHE A 29 -2.60 16.24 -30.94
CA PHE A 29 -2.05 15.76 -32.18
C PHE A 29 -1.16 16.82 -32.82
N ASP A 30 -0.05 16.40 -33.42
CA ASP A 30 0.72 17.25 -34.35
C ASP A 30 0.04 17.32 -35.73
N SER A 31 0.71 17.96 -36.67
CA SER A 31 0.21 18.11 -38.05
C SER A 31 0.09 16.78 -38.83
N GLU A 32 0.72 15.73 -38.37
CA GLU A 32 0.67 14.37 -38.94
C GLU A 32 -0.24 13.43 -38.14
N PHE A 33 -1.06 13.99 -37.24
CA PHE A 33 -1.92 13.24 -36.31
C PHE A 33 -1.17 12.29 -35.41
N ILE A 34 0.08 12.59 -35.02
CA ILE A 34 0.86 11.86 -34.04
C ILE A 34 0.69 12.53 -32.67
N PRO A 35 0.46 11.76 -31.60
CA PRO A 35 0.38 12.30 -30.24
C PRO A 35 1.69 12.96 -29.81
N ARG A 36 1.58 14.16 -29.24
CA ARG A 36 2.70 14.86 -28.60
C ARG A 36 2.23 15.60 -27.36
N TYR A 37 3.14 16.08 -26.55
CA TYR A 37 2.76 17.03 -25.50
C TYR A 37 2.31 18.37 -26.12
N MET A 38 1.31 18.98 -25.49
CA MET A 38 1.02 20.40 -25.64
C MET A 38 2.20 21.23 -25.12
N GLU A 39 2.21 22.55 -25.37
CA GLU A 39 3.30 23.45 -24.97
C GLU A 39 3.65 23.32 -23.45
N ASP A 40 2.64 23.24 -22.56
CA ASP A 40 2.77 23.05 -21.13
C ASP A 40 2.47 21.60 -20.70
N GLY A 41 2.33 20.67 -21.64
CA GLY A 41 1.84 19.32 -21.42
C GLY A 41 2.72 18.49 -20.49
N ALA A 42 4.04 18.62 -20.61
CA ALA A 42 4.97 17.89 -19.75
C ALA A 42 4.89 18.36 -18.29
N GLU A 43 4.61 19.64 -18.04
CA GLU A 43 4.44 20.18 -16.68
C GLU A 43 3.15 19.68 -16.03
N ARG A 44 2.08 19.60 -16.82
CA ARG A 44 0.77 19.07 -16.34
C ARG A 44 0.71 17.55 -16.22
N CYS A 45 1.67 16.82 -16.81
CA CYS A 45 1.66 15.38 -16.84
C CYS A 45 1.75 14.79 -15.41
N LEU A 46 0.82 13.91 -15.08
CA LEU A 46 0.76 13.22 -13.79
C LEU A 46 1.64 11.96 -13.73
N GLU A 47 2.42 11.65 -14.74
CA GLU A 47 3.29 10.46 -14.83
C GLU A 47 2.53 9.12 -14.63
N CYS A 48 1.21 9.13 -14.85
CA CYS A 48 0.34 7.98 -14.56
C CYS A 48 0.39 6.86 -15.62
N GLN A 49 1.12 7.04 -16.70
CA GLN A 49 1.32 6.08 -17.80
C GLN A 49 0.04 5.58 -18.49
N HIS A 50 -1.13 6.15 -18.23
CA HIS A 50 -2.39 5.76 -18.87
C HIS A 50 -2.32 5.83 -20.40
N CYS A 51 -1.69 6.85 -20.94
CA CYS A 51 -1.53 7.02 -22.41
C CYS A 51 -0.75 5.86 -23.05
N MET A 52 0.24 5.31 -22.36
CA MET A 52 0.98 4.12 -22.78
C MET A 52 0.13 2.86 -22.62
N SER A 53 -0.47 2.68 -21.44
CA SER A 53 -1.28 1.50 -21.10
C SER A 53 -2.51 1.32 -22.01
N ILE A 54 -3.15 2.40 -22.44
CA ILE A 54 -4.35 2.33 -23.30
C ILE A 54 -4.03 2.15 -24.79
N CYS A 55 -2.76 2.31 -25.21
CA CYS A 55 -2.38 2.23 -26.60
C CYS A 55 -2.51 0.79 -27.15
N PRO A 56 -3.46 0.50 -28.05
CA PRO A 56 -3.73 -0.88 -28.47
C PRO A 56 -2.63 -1.50 -29.31
N THR A 57 -1.77 -0.68 -29.90
CA THR A 57 -0.66 -1.13 -30.72
C THR A 57 0.71 -1.02 -30.04
N GLY A 58 0.73 -0.53 -28.77
CA GLY A 58 1.98 -0.26 -28.07
C GLY A 58 2.85 0.80 -28.79
N ALA A 59 2.24 1.71 -29.53
CA ALA A 59 2.96 2.76 -30.24
C ALA A 59 3.52 3.85 -29.32
N LEU A 60 2.93 4.05 -28.13
CA LEU A 60 3.29 5.11 -27.20
C LEU A 60 4.11 4.55 -26.05
N SER A 61 5.29 5.09 -25.82
CA SER A 61 6.16 4.84 -24.67
C SER A 61 6.15 6.04 -23.72
N PHE A 62 6.49 5.81 -22.45
CA PHE A 62 6.59 6.84 -21.41
C PHE A 62 7.86 6.63 -20.58
N GLY A 63 8.63 7.71 -20.36
CA GLY A 63 9.83 7.68 -19.53
C GLY A 63 10.89 6.66 -19.97
N GLY A 64 10.93 6.36 -21.26
CA GLY A 64 11.85 5.36 -21.84
C GLY A 64 11.43 3.89 -21.65
N ILE A 65 10.25 3.63 -21.09
CA ILE A 65 9.72 2.26 -20.94
C ILE A 65 9.24 1.75 -22.28
N ASP A 66 9.71 0.57 -22.68
CA ASP A 66 9.22 -0.11 -23.87
C ASP A 66 7.87 -0.79 -23.55
N PRO A 67 6.77 -0.41 -24.24
CA PRO A 67 5.47 -1.03 -24.01
C PRO A 67 5.42 -2.54 -24.29
N ASP A 68 6.32 -3.07 -25.11
CA ASP A 68 6.38 -4.50 -25.40
C ASP A 68 6.98 -5.34 -24.24
N GLU A 69 7.66 -4.69 -23.29
CA GLU A 69 8.15 -5.33 -22.06
C GLU A 69 7.08 -5.43 -20.97
N LEU A 70 5.94 -4.78 -21.16
CA LEU A 70 4.86 -4.74 -20.17
C LEU A 70 3.94 -5.96 -20.33
N ALA A 71 3.54 -6.51 -19.18
CA ALA A 71 2.55 -7.58 -19.19
C ALA A 71 1.18 -7.07 -19.67
N PRO A 72 0.42 -7.87 -20.43
CA PRO A 72 -0.94 -7.53 -20.80
C PRO A 72 -1.85 -7.44 -19.58
N VAL A 73 -2.91 -6.63 -19.69
CA VAL A 73 -3.93 -6.55 -18.63
C VAL A 73 -4.59 -7.90 -18.43
N PHE A 74 -4.66 -8.34 -17.18
CA PHE A 74 -5.28 -9.58 -16.76
C PHE A 74 -6.50 -9.30 -15.89
N TYR A 75 -7.65 -9.81 -16.25
CA TYR A 75 -8.91 -9.58 -15.53
C TYR A 75 -9.19 -10.61 -14.44
N GLY A 76 -8.52 -11.76 -14.44
CA GLY A 76 -8.67 -12.80 -13.42
C GLY A 76 -10.06 -13.46 -13.38
N SER A 77 -10.27 -14.25 -12.33
CA SER A 77 -11.57 -14.87 -12.02
C SER A 77 -12.23 -14.08 -10.88
N ASP A 78 -13.50 -13.71 -11.08
CA ASP A 78 -14.33 -13.06 -10.06
C ASP A 78 -14.53 -13.98 -8.85
N GLU A 79 -14.77 -15.28 -9.06
CA GLU A 79 -14.94 -16.25 -7.98
C GLU A 79 -13.68 -16.40 -7.12
N GLU A 80 -12.49 -16.45 -7.72
CA GLU A 80 -11.23 -16.59 -6.97
C GLU A 80 -10.97 -15.34 -6.13
N LEU A 81 -11.14 -14.15 -6.70
CA LEU A 81 -10.97 -12.91 -5.96
C LEU A 81 -11.97 -12.80 -4.81
N LEU A 82 -13.25 -13.13 -5.07
CA LEU A 82 -14.29 -13.14 -4.03
C LEU A 82 -13.92 -14.11 -2.90
N ARG A 83 -13.47 -15.32 -3.23
CA ARG A 83 -13.03 -16.31 -2.22
C ARG A 83 -11.88 -15.81 -1.37
N ILE A 84 -10.89 -15.13 -1.95
CA ILE A 84 -9.78 -14.50 -1.20
C ILE A 84 -10.36 -13.48 -0.22
N MET A 85 -11.21 -12.56 -0.68
CA MET A 85 -11.81 -11.52 0.15
C MET A 85 -12.64 -12.09 1.31
N LEU A 86 -13.41 -13.16 1.07
CA LEU A 86 -14.21 -13.82 2.09
C LEU A 86 -13.37 -14.64 3.08
N SER A 87 -12.27 -15.21 2.64
CA SER A 87 -11.41 -16.11 3.43
C SER A 87 -10.42 -15.38 4.31
N ARG A 88 -9.95 -14.16 3.90
CA ARG A 88 -8.99 -13.40 4.72
C ARG A 88 -9.57 -13.10 6.11
N ARG A 89 -8.71 -13.17 7.12
CA ARG A 89 -9.08 -12.92 8.52
C ARG A 89 -8.03 -12.04 9.19
N SER A 90 -8.45 -11.26 10.17
CA SER A 90 -7.53 -10.57 11.08
C SER A 90 -6.83 -11.63 11.94
N VAL A 91 -5.58 -11.97 11.60
CA VAL A 91 -4.77 -12.94 12.31
C VAL A 91 -4.19 -12.28 13.56
N ARG A 92 -4.30 -12.95 14.72
CA ARG A 92 -3.84 -12.46 16.02
C ARG A 92 -2.94 -13.45 16.77
N GLN A 93 -2.57 -14.52 16.09
CA GLN A 93 -1.68 -15.55 16.58
C GLN A 93 -0.69 -15.87 15.47
N PHE A 94 0.57 -15.57 15.70
CA PHE A 94 1.64 -15.71 14.73
C PHE A 94 2.68 -16.71 15.23
N LYS A 95 3.23 -17.50 14.31
CA LYS A 95 4.39 -18.34 14.61
C LYS A 95 5.61 -17.46 14.87
N ASN A 96 6.43 -17.88 15.79
CA ASN A 96 7.66 -17.17 16.14
C ASN A 96 8.79 -17.46 15.12
N VAL A 97 8.54 -17.18 13.83
CA VAL A 97 9.48 -17.36 12.71
C VAL A 97 9.48 -16.12 11.79
N SER A 98 10.62 -15.80 11.20
CA SER A 98 10.71 -14.73 10.22
C SER A 98 9.95 -15.08 8.94
N ILE A 99 9.39 -14.08 8.29
CA ILE A 99 8.81 -14.25 6.94
C ILE A 99 9.97 -14.51 5.96
N PRO A 100 9.83 -15.50 5.05
CA PRO A 100 10.84 -15.76 4.03
C PRO A 100 11.14 -14.51 3.17
N PRO A 101 12.44 -14.21 2.89
CA PRO A 101 12.83 -12.99 2.16
C PRO A 101 12.15 -12.83 0.81
N GLU A 102 11.89 -13.92 0.09
CA GLU A 102 11.20 -13.89 -1.20
C GLU A 102 9.75 -13.41 -1.11
N LYS A 103 9.08 -13.63 0.03
CA LYS A 103 7.74 -13.09 0.27
C LYS A 103 7.81 -11.60 0.62
N ILE A 104 8.84 -11.16 1.33
CA ILE A 104 9.07 -9.74 1.62
C ILE A 104 9.33 -8.97 0.32
N GLU A 105 10.14 -9.51 -0.59
CA GLU A 105 10.38 -8.89 -1.89
C GLU A 105 9.11 -8.76 -2.74
N LYS A 106 8.22 -9.76 -2.70
CA LYS A 106 6.91 -9.68 -3.35
C LYS A 106 6.03 -8.60 -2.75
N ILE A 107 6.03 -8.46 -1.41
CA ILE A 107 5.34 -7.39 -0.71
C ILE A 107 5.89 -6.02 -1.12
N ARG A 108 7.23 -5.86 -1.11
CA ARG A 108 7.90 -4.63 -1.50
C ARG A 108 7.54 -4.22 -2.93
N ALA A 109 7.55 -5.17 -3.87
CA ALA A 109 7.19 -4.93 -5.26
C ALA A 109 5.73 -4.47 -5.40
N LEU A 110 4.79 -5.12 -4.68
CA LEU A 110 3.37 -4.73 -4.70
C LEU A 110 3.16 -3.27 -4.28
N LEU A 111 3.87 -2.79 -3.25
CA LEU A 111 3.65 -1.47 -2.66
C LEU A 111 3.95 -0.29 -3.60
N SER A 112 4.53 -0.55 -4.78
CA SER A 112 4.70 0.44 -5.85
C SER A 112 3.47 0.62 -6.75
N TYR A 113 2.44 -0.23 -6.64
CA TYR A 113 1.29 -0.24 -7.57
C TYR A 113 -0.03 0.34 -7.04
N PRO A 114 -0.30 0.44 -5.72
CA PRO A 114 -1.55 1.00 -5.26
C PRO A 114 -1.77 2.41 -5.82
N PRO A 115 -2.98 2.71 -6.32
CA PRO A 115 -3.28 4.04 -6.86
C PRO A 115 -3.25 5.08 -5.75
N THR A 116 -2.80 6.29 -6.10
CA THR A 116 -2.84 7.47 -5.25
C THR A 116 -3.61 8.60 -5.95
N GLY A 117 -4.15 9.53 -5.17
CA GLY A 117 -4.84 10.69 -5.69
C GLY A 117 -3.94 11.48 -6.65
N VAL A 118 -4.40 11.71 -7.87
CA VAL A 118 -3.67 12.38 -8.98
C VAL A 118 -2.27 11.81 -9.23
N ASN A 119 -2.08 10.53 -8.91
CA ASN A 119 -0.80 9.81 -9.05
C ASN A 119 0.38 10.49 -8.33
N ILE A 120 0.13 11.10 -7.19
CA ILE A 120 1.20 11.70 -6.37
C ILE A 120 1.90 10.59 -5.59
N ASP A 121 3.23 10.53 -5.71
CA ASP A 121 4.09 9.71 -4.86
C ASP A 121 4.23 10.37 -3.48
N SER A 122 3.21 10.17 -2.65
CA SER A 122 3.06 10.78 -1.32
C SER A 122 3.06 9.75 -0.19
N LEU A 123 3.26 8.46 -0.50
CA LEU A 123 3.32 7.40 0.49
C LEU A 123 4.75 6.91 0.69
N HIS A 124 5.09 6.64 1.93
CA HIS A 124 6.31 5.94 2.30
C HIS A 124 5.94 4.66 3.08
N PHE A 125 6.63 3.57 2.78
CA PHE A 125 6.41 2.30 3.47
C PHE A 125 7.69 1.88 4.20
N SER A 126 7.58 1.71 5.51
CA SER A 126 8.63 1.07 6.32
C SER A 126 8.25 -0.39 6.54
N ILE A 127 9.09 -1.32 6.10
CA ILE A 127 8.88 -2.75 6.24
C ILE A 127 9.84 -3.28 7.30
N VAL A 128 9.33 -3.65 8.48
CA VAL A 128 10.07 -4.42 9.47
C VAL A 128 9.92 -5.88 9.08
N SER A 129 10.97 -6.47 8.53
CA SER A 129 10.94 -7.75 7.82
C SER A 129 11.56 -8.92 8.59
N THR A 130 12.29 -8.63 9.68
CA THR A 130 12.95 -9.66 10.48
C THR A 130 12.37 -9.73 11.88
N LYS A 131 12.29 -10.93 12.41
CA LYS A 131 11.84 -11.18 13.78
C LYS A 131 12.71 -10.45 14.82
N GLU A 132 14.02 -10.39 14.59
CA GLU A 132 14.99 -9.76 15.47
C GLU A 132 14.68 -8.26 15.58
N LYS A 133 14.50 -7.57 14.45
CA LYS A 133 14.14 -6.15 14.45
C LYS A 133 12.74 -5.91 15.03
N MET A 134 11.80 -6.82 14.77
CA MET A 134 10.46 -6.71 15.34
C MET A 134 10.50 -6.84 16.86
N ASN A 135 11.27 -7.79 17.41
CA ASN A 135 11.44 -7.95 18.85
C ASN A 135 12.09 -6.71 19.50
N GLU A 136 13.12 -6.13 18.89
CA GLU A 136 13.73 -4.87 19.36
C GLU A 136 12.69 -3.76 19.49
N ILE A 137 11.83 -3.60 18.49
CA ILE A 137 10.76 -2.60 18.51
C ILE A 137 9.73 -2.91 19.59
N ILE A 138 9.31 -4.17 19.72
CA ILE A 138 8.37 -4.63 20.76
C ILE A 138 8.90 -4.30 22.15
N GLU A 139 10.16 -4.59 22.43
CA GLU A 139 10.80 -4.31 23.71
C GLU A 139 10.87 -2.80 23.97
N THR A 140 11.31 -2.02 22.99
CA THR A 140 11.38 -0.56 23.10
C THR A 140 10.02 0.06 23.40
N VAL A 141 8.98 -0.38 22.69
CA VAL A 141 7.59 0.08 22.88
C VAL A 141 7.07 -0.35 24.25
N ARG A 142 7.33 -1.58 24.65
CA ARG A 142 6.95 -2.09 25.99
C ARG A 142 7.56 -1.25 27.10
N ASP A 143 8.86 -1.01 27.05
CA ASP A 143 9.56 -0.23 28.08
C ASP A 143 9.00 1.20 28.15
N ARG A 144 8.70 1.80 27.00
CA ARG A 144 8.10 3.14 26.92
C ARG A 144 6.70 3.18 27.53
N ILE A 145 5.87 2.15 27.30
CA ILE A 145 4.54 2.01 27.90
C ILE A 145 4.64 1.79 29.42
N MET A 146 5.54 0.90 29.86
CA MET A 146 5.70 0.57 31.28
C MET A 146 6.15 1.75 32.12
N THR A 147 6.93 2.67 31.53
CA THR A 147 7.45 3.87 32.22
C THR A 147 6.60 5.13 31.97
N SER A 148 5.56 5.07 31.13
CA SER A 148 4.75 6.22 30.77
C SER A 148 3.90 6.73 31.95
N THR A 149 3.73 8.04 32.04
CA THR A 149 2.75 8.68 32.92
C THR A 149 1.53 9.22 32.16
N ASP A 150 1.43 8.90 30.87
CA ASP A 150 0.31 9.33 30.05
C ASP A 150 -1.01 8.68 30.51
N GLU A 151 -2.09 9.47 30.49
CA GLU A 151 -3.41 9.06 30.97
C GLU A 151 -4.29 8.41 29.88
N SER A 152 -3.76 8.22 28.66
CA SER A 152 -4.48 7.53 27.60
C SER A 152 -4.95 6.14 28.06
N PRO A 153 -6.21 5.76 27.79
CA PRO A 153 -6.73 4.45 28.16
C PRO A 153 -5.93 3.25 27.60
N LEU A 154 -5.14 3.49 26.56
CA LEU A 154 -4.24 2.50 25.99
C LEU A 154 -3.16 2.05 26.99
N ILE A 155 -2.62 3.00 27.78
CA ILE A 155 -1.48 2.73 28.66
C ILE A 155 -1.82 1.71 29.77
N PRO A 156 -2.83 1.95 30.63
CA PRO A 156 -3.16 0.98 31.67
C PRO A 156 -3.56 -0.38 31.09
N MET A 157 -4.30 -0.39 29.99
CA MET A 157 -4.70 -1.64 29.33
C MET A 157 -3.48 -2.40 28.79
N ALA A 158 -2.54 -1.76 28.11
CA ALA A 158 -1.34 -2.43 27.60
C ALA A 158 -0.43 -2.94 28.73
N ARG A 159 -0.30 -2.19 29.83
CA ARG A 159 0.45 -2.62 31.03
C ARG A 159 -0.13 -3.90 31.61
N GLU A 160 -1.44 -3.96 31.80
CA GLU A 160 -2.11 -5.15 32.33
C GLU A 160 -1.80 -6.41 31.50
N TYR A 161 -1.74 -6.27 30.16
CA TYR A 161 -1.36 -7.37 29.28
C TYR A 161 0.12 -7.74 29.43
N TYR A 162 1.01 -6.74 29.44
CA TYR A 162 2.45 -6.99 29.61
C TYR A 162 2.79 -7.61 30.97
N GLU A 163 2.10 -7.25 32.05
CA GLU A 163 2.24 -7.86 33.38
C GLU A 163 1.84 -9.35 33.38
N ARG A 164 0.93 -9.74 32.48
CA ARG A 164 0.56 -11.14 32.27
C ARG A 164 1.49 -11.87 31.30
N GLY A 165 2.50 -11.20 30.74
CA GLY A 165 3.39 -11.76 29.72
C GLY A 165 2.76 -11.81 28.33
N GLU A 166 1.70 -11.04 28.08
CA GLU A 166 1.01 -10.95 26.79
C GLU A 166 1.35 -9.64 26.07
N ASP A 167 1.41 -9.68 24.74
CA ASP A 167 1.63 -8.48 23.91
C ASP A 167 0.31 -8.04 23.27
N LEU A 168 -0.30 -6.99 23.83
CA LEU A 168 -1.51 -6.38 23.29
C LEU A 168 -1.25 -5.61 22.02
N VAL A 169 -0.11 -4.91 21.94
CA VAL A 169 0.18 -3.93 20.91
C VAL A 169 0.49 -4.60 19.57
N PHE A 170 1.42 -5.56 19.55
CA PHE A 170 1.88 -6.20 18.32
C PHE A 170 1.45 -7.65 18.16
N ARG A 171 0.78 -8.24 19.18
CA ARG A 171 0.30 -9.63 19.13
C ARG A 171 1.38 -10.64 18.77
N THR A 172 2.62 -10.38 19.18
CA THR A 172 3.79 -11.19 18.84
C THR A 172 4.02 -11.41 17.34
N ALA A 173 3.54 -10.48 16.50
CA ALA A 173 3.81 -10.51 15.06
C ALA A 173 5.32 -10.43 14.80
N THR A 174 5.79 -11.09 13.75
CA THR A 174 7.21 -11.18 13.42
C THR A 174 7.64 -10.22 12.32
N ALA A 175 6.69 -9.47 11.78
CA ALA A 175 6.91 -8.41 10.79
C ALA A 175 5.78 -7.39 10.85
N MET A 176 6.03 -6.19 10.29
CA MET A 176 4.98 -5.21 10.06
C MET A 176 5.31 -4.33 8.86
N VAL A 177 4.27 -3.76 8.27
CA VAL A 177 4.37 -2.67 7.30
C VAL A 177 3.70 -1.45 7.90
N VAL A 178 4.44 -0.36 7.92
CA VAL A 178 3.95 0.95 8.34
C VAL A 178 3.81 1.81 7.10
N VAL A 179 2.67 2.42 6.90
CA VAL A 179 2.48 3.44 5.88
C VAL A 179 2.53 4.82 6.52
N ALA A 180 3.35 5.68 5.95
CA ALA A 180 3.44 7.09 6.30
C ALA A 180 3.08 7.96 5.09
N ILE A 181 2.61 9.17 5.33
CA ILE A 181 2.18 10.12 4.30
C ILE A 181 3.04 11.37 4.33
N ASP A 182 3.41 11.86 3.15
CA ASP A 182 4.02 13.17 2.99
C ASP A 182 2.97 14.25 3.28
N LYS A 183 3.19 15.02 4.35
CA LYS A 183 2.23 16.02 4.84
C LYS A 183 1.96 17.17 3.88
N GLU A 184 2.93 17.47 3.02
CA GLU A 184 2.88 18.62 2.11
C GLU A 184 2.36 18.22 0.72
N ARG A 185 2.73 17.02 0.25
CA ARG A 185 2.42 16.58 -1.11
C ARG A 185 1.07 15.89 -1.26
N ILE A 186 0.60 15.20 -0.19
CA ILE A 186 -0.64 14.43 -0.29
C ILE A 186 -1.86 15.35 -0.48
N ALA A 187 -2.70 15.01 -1.45
CA ALA A 187 -3.97 15.72 -1.63
C ALA A 187 -4.85 15.57 -0.37
N PRO A 188 -5.43 16.66 0.18
CA PRO A 188 -6.17 16.60 1.45
C PRO A 188 -7.28 15.55 1.49
N SER A 189 -8.01 15.36 0.39
CA SER A 189 -9.07 14.34 0.26
C SER A 189 -8.53 12.91 0.23
N CYS A 190 -7.25 12.72 -0.07
CA CYS A 190 -6.61 11.40 -0.21
C CYS A 190 -5.81 10.98 1.02
N ARG A 191 -5.61 11.90 1.98
CA ARG A 191 -4.79 11.70 3.17
C ARG A 191 -5.09 10.41 3.95
N ASN A 192 -6.38 10.07 4.06
CA ASN A 192 -6.84 8.87 4.76
C ASN A 192 -7.34 7.79 3.78
N VAL A 193 -7.24 8.01 2.49
CA VAL A 193 -7.74 7.07 1.46
C VAL A 193 -6.58 6.29 0.85
N ASP A 194 -5.57 6.98 0.33
CA ASP A 194 -4.43 6.36 -0.35
C ASP A 194 -3.69 5.33 0.53
N PRO A 195 -3.36 5.64 1.81
CA PRO A 195 -2.71 4.66 2.69
C PRO A 195 -3.56 3.41 2.92
N ILE A 196 -4.88 3.59 3.07
CA ILE A 196 -5.81 2.49 3.31
C ILE A 196 -5.97 1.61 2.07
N ILE A 197 -6.03 2.22 0.87
CA ILE A 197 -6.03 1.46 -0.39
C ILE A 197 -4.76 0.61 -0.48
N ALA A 198 -3.58 1.18 -0.24
CA ALA A 198 -2.32 0.48 -0.32
C ALA A 198 -2.24 -0.71 0.65
N LEU A 199 -2.61 -0.50 1.91
CA LEU A 199 -2.63 -1.58 2.90
C LEU A 199 -3.73 -2.62 2.63
N SER A 200 -4.85 -2.24 1.99
CA SER A 200 -5.89 -3.19 1.58
C SER A 200 -5.40 -4.11 0.47
N TYR A 201 -4.65 -3.58 -0.52
CA TYR A 201 -3.98 -4.40 -1.52
C TYR A 201 -3.01 -5.37 -0.86
N LEU A 202 -2.20 -4.87 0.10
CA LEU A 202 -1.24 -5.69 0.82
C LEU A 202 -1.92 -6.79 1.65
N GLU A 203 -3.01 -6.49 2.36
CA GLU A 203 -3.73 -7.49 3.17
C GLU A 203 -4.21 -8.67 2.31
N LEU A 204 -4.81 -8.38 1.15
CA LEU A 204 -5.29 -9.41 0.24
C LEU A 204 -4.13 -10.22 -0.36
N TYR A 205 -3.07 -9.54 -0.76
CA TYR A 205 -1.90 -10.20 -1.33
C TYR A 205 -1.14 -11.04 -0.30
N ALA A 206 -0.97 -10.55 0.94
CA ALA A 206 -0.38 -11.31 2.03
C ALA A 206 -1.14 -12.63 2.27
N HIS A 207 -2.47 -12.59 2.21
CA HIS A 207 -3.29 -13.80 2.33
C HIS A 207 -2.97 -14.84 1.24
N THR A 208 -2.77 -14.41 -0.01
CA THR A 208 -2.39 -15.33 -1.12
C THR A 208 -0.96 -15.90 -0.95
N LEU A 209 -0.10 -15.18 -0.24
CA LEU A 209 1.24 -15.65 0.12
C LEU A 209 1.23 -16.60 1.34
N GLY A 210 0.05 -16.93 1.89
CA GLY A 210 -0.09 -17.73 3.10
C GLY A 210 0.33 -17.00 4.38
N LEU A 211 0.38 -15.66 4.34
CA LEU A 211 0.68 -14.82 5.50
C LEU A 211 -0.61 -14.38 6.19
N GLY A 212 -0.52 -14.24 7.50
CA GLY A 212 -1.53 -13.58 8.31
C GLY A 212 -1.28 -12.08 8.34
N ALA A 213 -2.36 -11.30 8.29
CA ALA A 213 -2.33 -9.86 8.43
C ALA A 213 -3.28 -9.37 9.53
N LEU A 214 -2.91 -8.28 10.20
CA LEU A 214 -3.74 -7.61 11.20
C LEU A 214 -3.62 -6.09 11.07
N TRP A 215 -4.72 -5.43 10.77
CA TRP A 215 -4.85 -3.97 10.92
C TRP A 215 -4.71 -3.60 12.38
N CYS A 216 -3.59 -2.97 12.74
CA CYS A 216 -3.21 -2.80 14.13
C CYS A 216 -3.43 -1.37 14.64
N GLY A 217 -4.66 -1.09 15.07
CA GLY A 217 -5.00 0.19 15.70
C GLY A 217 -4.22 0.44 17.00
N PHE A 218 -3.88 -0.59 17.77
CA PHE A 218 -3.08 -0.43 18.99
C PHE A 218 -1.67 0.03 18.70
N ALA A 219 -0.97 -0.58 17.73
CA ALA A 219 0.36 -0.12 17.33
C ALA A 219 0.31 1.29 16.72
N THR A 220 -0.67 1.57 15.86
CA THR A 220 -0.88 2.91 15.30
C THR A 220 -1.09 3.95 16.40
N ALA A 221 -1.97 3.68 17.36
CA ALA A 221 -2.23 4.58 18.47
C ALA A 221 -0.99 4.78 19.36
N THR A 222 -0.20 3.72 19.59
CA THR A 222 1.02 3.81 20.39
C THR A 222 2.07 4.69 19.73
N PHE A 223 2.34 4.53 18.44
CA PHE A 223 3.27 5.39 17.70
C PHE A 223 2.79 6.85 17.61
N ASN A 224 1.48 7.08 17.53
CA ASN A 224 0.92 8.43 17.56
C ASN A 224 1.02 9.07 18.95
N LEU A 225 0.92 8.28 20.01
CA LEU A 225 1.04 8.74 21.40
C LEU A 225 2.51 9.04 21.77
N PHE A 226 3.43 8.27 21.20
CA PHE A 226 4.88 8.37 21.43
C PHE A 226 5.63 8.56 20.11
N PRO A 227 5.58 9.79 19.52
CA PRO A 227 6.17 10.04 18.19
C PRO A 227 7.67 9.73 18.11
N GLU A 228 8.41 9.82 19.23
CA GLU A 228 9.81 9.47 19.32
C GLU A 228 10.12 8.01 18.96
N LEU A 229 9.14 7.13 19.12
CA LEU A 229 9.27 5.72 18.71
C LEU A 229 9.29 5.55 17.19
N CYS A 230 8.78 6.54 16.43
CA CYS A 230 8.81 6.51 14.97
C CYS A 230 10.22 6.54 14.39
N ASP A 231 11.22 6.99 15.17
CA ASP A 231 12.64 6.96 14.76
C ASP A 231 13.09 5.51 14.48
N THR A 232 12.55 4.54 15.22
CA THR A 232 12.85 3.11 15.03
C THR A 232 12.33 2.56 13.68
N LEU A 233 11.40 3.27 13.06
CA LEU A 233 10.71 2.90 11.80
C LEU A 233 11.34 3.52 10.56
N MET A 234 12.35 4.38 10.72
CA MET A 234 13.05 5.05 9.61
C MET A 234 12.09 5.85 8.70
N ILE A 235 11.05 6.44 9.27
CA ILE A 235 10.11 7.30 8.53
C ILE A 235 10.84 8.59 8.13
N PRO A 236 10.84 9.00 6.85
CA PRO A 236 11.54 10.20 6.41
C PRO A 236 10.99 11.47 7.06
N GLN A 237 11.86 12.47 7.21
CA GLN A 237 11.43 13.79 7.68
C GLN A 237 10.36 14.38 6.74
N GLY A 238 9.33 15.00 7.30
CA GLY A 238 8.18 15.52 6.53
C GLY A 238 7.03 14.53 6.37
N PHE A 239 7.28 13.25 6.64
CA PHE A 239 6.23 12.24 6.67
C PHE A 239 5.65 12.08 8.07
N GLU A 240 4.42 11.62 8.14
CA GLU A 240 3.78 11.20 9.39
C GLU A 240 3.21 9.78 9.24
N LEU A 241 3.28 8.99 10.31
CA LEU A 241 2.69 7.67 10.35
C LEU A 241 1.17 7.77 10.19
N ASN A 242 0.62 6.97 9.25
CA ASN A 242 -0.83 6.87 9.06
C ASN A 242 -1.39 5.58 9.66
N TYR A 243 -0.84 4.42 9.29
CA TYR A 243 -1.34 3.15 9.81
C TYR A 243 -0.28 2.04 9.85
N VAL A 244 -0.53 1.02 10.71
CA VAL A 244 0.32 -0.15 10.89
C VAL A 244 -0.45 -1.41 10.53
N LEU A 245 0.10 -2.22 9.62
CA LEU A 245 -0.35 -3.57 9.32
C LEU A 245 0.68 -4.58 9.84
N LEU A 246 0.29 -5.40 10.81
CA LEU A 246 1.12 -6.50 11.31
C LEU A 246 1.06 -7.67 10.34
N LEU A 247 2.18 -8.37 10.20
CA LEU A 247 2.36 -9.53 9.34
C LEU A 247 3.10 -10.66 10.07
N GLY A 248 2.90 -11.89 9.59
CA GLY A 248 3.63 -13.06 10.05
C GLY A 248 3.04 -14.36 9.51
N GLU A 249 3.71 -15.47 9.72
CA GLU A 249 3.10 -16.77 9.48
C GLU A 249 2.01 -17.01 10.53
N PRO A 250 0.77 -17.35 10.11
CA PRO A 250 -0.30 -17.61 11.06
C PRO A 250 -0.04 -18.90 11.87
N ASP A 251 -0.21 -18.84 13.19
CA ASP A 251 -0.24 -20.00 14.08
C ASP A 251 -1.68 -20.47 14.36
N VAL A 252 -2.56 -20.18 13.41
CA VAL A 252 -3.97 -20.53 13.47
C VAL A 252 -4.47 -20.88 12.06
N LYS A 253 -5.34 -21.87 11.97
CA LYS A 253 -6.00 -22.26 10.73
C LYS A 253 -7.50 -22.04 10.84
N TYR A 254 -8.01 -21.11 10.06
CA TYR A 254 -9.46 -20.89 9.94
C TYR A 254 -10.07 -21.93 9.02
N ALA A 255 -10.98 -22.74 9.55
CA ALA A 255 -11.58 -23.87 8.81
C ALA A 255 -12.74 -23.43 7.90
N ARG A 256 -13.35 -22.27 8.13
CA ARG A 256 -14.52 -21.79 7.39
C ARG A 256 -14.54 -20.28 7.27
N VAL A 257 -15.14 -19.78 6.20
CA VAL A 257 -15.52 -18.37 6.08
C VAL A 257 -16.69 -18.05 7.01
N ILE A 258 -16.80 -16.79 7.42
CA ILE A 258 -17.97 -16.34 8.19
C ILE A 258 -19.11 -15.94 7.26
N LYS A 259 -20.33 -16.21 7.67
CA LYS A 259 -21.51 -15.61 7.05
C LYS A 259 -21.76 -14.22 7.65
N ARG A 260 -22.00 -13.24 6.78
CA ARG A 260 -22.49 -11.92 7.19
C ARG A 260 -23.83 -11.67 6.50
N ASP A 261 -24.82 -11.35 7.30
CA ASP A 261 -26.17 -11.03 6.85
C ASP A 261 -26.44 -9.58 7.31
N ARG A 262 -26.00 -8.62 6.49
CA ARG A 262 -26.15 -7.19 6.79
C ARG A 262 -26.83 -6.52 5.60
N GLU A 263 -28.03 -6.06 5.80
CA GLU A 263 -28.75 -5.21 4.86
C GLU A 263 -28.23 -3.76 5.01
N CYS A 264 -27.06 -3.47 4.44
CA CYS A 264 -26.44 -2.13 4.49
C CYS A 264 -26.19 -1.56 3.08
N VAL A 265 -26.86 -2.12 2.07
CA VAL A 265 -26.73 -1.69 0.68
C VAL A 265 -28.11 -1.29 0.16
N THR A 266 -28.20 -0.07 -0.36
CA THR A 266 -29.38 0.42 -1.07
C THR A 266 -29.07 0.48 -2.57
N ILE A 267 -29.91 -0.13 -3.39
CA ILE A 267 -29.86 0.00 -4.85
C ILE A 267 -30.90 1.04 -5.24
N LEU A 268 -30.49 2.10 -5.96
CA LEU A 268 -31.32 3.22 -6.42
C LEU A 268 -31.67 3.05 -7.89
#